data_8c68736e8358b2bccecbc8c47db65878
#
_entry.id   8c68736e8358b2bccecbc8c47db65878
#
_cell.length_a   1.000
_cell.length_b   1.000
_cell.length_c   1.000
_cell.angle_alpha   90.00
_cell.angle_beta   90.00
_cell.angle_gamma   90.00
#
_symmetry.space_group_name_H-M   'P 1'
#
loop_
_entity.id
_entity.type
_entity.pdbx_description
1 polymer ?
#
loop_
_entity_poly.entity_id
_entity_poly.type
_entity_poly.pdbx_seq_one_letter_code
_entity_poly.pdbx_strand_id
1 'polypeptide(L)'
;MKDGKIEVAMVGLGAAGGTITECAVASGLTDDVLVLNSSAEDLESLKLIPTENKVKLSGVGGAAKDRIKIFEQFRNNNNPQKFMEAFDARIMNTEHEIVFVTASGAGGTGSGLIVIITRMIRQKYPNLKVVPIVVMPGLNERGIAQQNALDCTRELESAGFCMIRIDNNRIENNSIFEKYTEINKETIENLKRFIKFDKISKFQNIDVADRLSMFSDAGMLMIGSSLVDPEEPSPMKAAVKRALDTTPMTADVAGNIKRVALQCEMDSVLYTEENRDDTSSIFKNAAGVFEGFYDPEELNGNITNRVLVVISGAHIAASEIRERESLVEQQFQEDKTKDLKIGEGNKAVKSAWSSSTAGSTSTSEPADDFSNLFDEVDNLRK
;
A
#
# COMPACT_ATOMS: atom_id res chain seq x y z
N MET A 1 9.48 -4.13 22.88
CA MET A 1 8.37 -5.05 22.48
C MET A 1 7.57 -5.39 23.71
N LYS A 2 6.40 -4.81 23.84
CA LYS A 2 5.45 -5.16 24.91
C LYS A 2 4.66 -6.39 24.46
N ASP A 3 4.75 -7.47 25.22
CA ASP A 3 3.91 -8.67 25.13
C ASP A 3 3.88 -9.44 23.79
N GLY A 4 4.96 -9.41 22.99
CA GLY A 4 5.02 -10.20 21.75
C GLY A 4 4.09 -9.71 20.62
N LYS A 5 3.52 -8.50 20.75
CA LYS A 5 2.64 -7.87 19.75
C LYS A 5 3.40 -6.87 18.88
N ILE A 6 3.04 -6.78 17.62
CA ILE A 6 3.52 -5.77 16.69
C ILE A 6 2.57 -4.57 16.76
N GLU A 7 3.10 -3.43 17.20
CA GLU A 7 2.34 -2.19 17.22
C GLU A 7 2.52 -1.44 15.89
N VAL A 8 1.41 -0.97 15.34
CA VAL A 8 1.39 -0.34 14.03
C VAL A 8 0.64 0.98 14.06
N ALA A 9 1.08 1.92 13.23
CA ALA A 9 0.35 3.13 12.94
C ALA A 9 0.04 3.25 11.45
N MET A 10 -0.91 4.11 11.08
CA MET A 10 -1.29 4.31 9.68
C MET A 10 -1.42 5.78 9.33
N VAL A 11 -0.84 6.16 8.19
CA VAL A 11 -0.91 7.50 7.60
C VAL A 11 -1.66 7.45 6.28
N GLY A 12 -2.80 8.11 6.19
CA GLY A 12 -3.61 8.19 4.97
C GLY A 12 -3.36 9.46 4.17
N LEU A 13 -3.08 9.33 2.87
CA LEU A 13 -2.81 10.45 1.96
C LEU A 13 -3.89 10.56 0.88
N GLY A 14 -4.58 11.69 0.85
CA GLY A 14 -5.69 11.93 -0.06
C GLY A 14 -6.95 11.15 0.32
N ALA A 15 -8.00 11.20 -0.51
CA ALA A 15 -9.30 10.59 -0.22
C ALA A 15 -9.21 9.08 0.01
N ALA A 16 -8.66 8.33 -0.94
CA ALA A 16 -8.56 6.87 -0.83
C ALA A 16 -7.67 6.42 0.34
N GLY A 17 -6.53 7.10 0.57
CA GLY A 17 -5.68 6.83 1.73
C GLY A 17 -6.42 7.06 3.04
N GLY A 18 -7.19 8.16 3.14
CA GLY A 18 -8.05 8.44 4.29
C GLY A 18 -9.09 7.34 4.54
N THR A 19 -9.77 6.86 3.49
CA THR A 19 -10.79 5.81 3.59
C THR A 19 -10.21 4.47 4.06
N ILE A 20 -9.02 4.09 3.57
CA ILE A 20 -8.34 2.86 4.02
C ILE A 20 -7.89 3.00 5.48
N THR A 21 -7.39 4.17 5.87
CA THR A 21 -7.02 4.46 7.26
C THR A 21 -8.23 4.39 8.19
N GLU A 22 -9.37 4.93 7.78
CA GLU A 22 -10.62 4.81 8.53
C GLU A 22 -11.09 3.35 8.64
N CYS A 23 -10.90 2.54 7.60
CA CYS A 23 -11.16 1.10 7.63
C CYS A 23 -10.27 0.38 8.65
N ALA A 24 -9.00 0.79 8.81
CA ALA A 24 -8.09 0.25 9.80
C ALA A 24 -8.56 0.53 11.24
N VAL A 25 -9.06 1.73 11.51
CA VAL A 25 -9.70 2.07 12.80
C VAL A 25 -10.96 1.22 13.01
N ALA A 26 -11.84 1.16 12.02
CA ALA A 26 -13.09 0.40 12.10
C ALA A 26 -12.86 -1.10 12.36
N SER A 27 -11.79 -1.68 11.82
CA SER A 27 -11.43 -3.08 12.02
C SER A 27 -10.71 -3.34 13.35
N GLY A 28 -10.24 -2.30 14.04
CA GLY A 28 -9.40 -2.43 15.24
C GLY A 28 -7.99 -2.92 14.92
N LEU A 29 -7.44 -2.61 13.75
CA LEU A 29 -6.03 -2.83 13.44
C LEU A 29 -5.17 -1.85 14.25
N THR A 30 -5.52 -0.56 14.23
CA THR A 30 -4.86 0.51 15.00
C THR A 30 -5.77 1.73 15.14
N ASP A 31 -5.63 2.45 16.26
CA ASP A 31 -6.22 3.77 16.49
C ASP A 31 -5.17 4.89 16.32
N ASP A 32 -3.89 4.53 16.17
CA ASP A 32 -2.79 5.46 15.95
C ASP A 32 -2.71 5.83 14.46
N VAL A 33 -3.48 6.85 14.10
CA VAL A 33 -3.69 7.24 12.69
C VAL A 33 -3.49 8.74 12.47
N LEU A 34 -3.05 9.09 11.25
CA LEU A 34 -2.94 10.47 10.79
C LEU A 34 -3.42 10.53 9.33
N VAL A 35 -4.21 11.52 8.96
CA VAL A 35 -4.69 11.70 7.58
C VAL A 35 -4.33 13.07 7.05
N LEU A 36 -3.76 13.11 5.84
CA LEU A 36 -3.34 14.32 5.14
C LEU A 36 -4.10 14.46 3.82
N ASN A 37 -4.76 15.59 3.58
CA ASN A 37 -5.44 15.85 2.32
C ASN A 37 -5.40 17.35 1.93
N SER A 38 -5.55 17.62 0.63
CA SER A 38 -5.76 18.96 0.06
C SER A 38 -7.22 19.42 0.13
N SER A 39 -8.20 18.51 0.20
CA SER A 39 -9.64 18.76 0.32
C SER A 39 -10.06 18.72 1.80
N ALA A 40 -10.77 19.76 2.25
CA ALA A 40 -11.36 19.79 3.58
C ALA A 40 -12.56 18.84 3.66
N GLU A 41 -13.36 18.80 2.59
CA GLU A 41 -14.56 17.98 2.48
C GLU A 41 -14.23 16.49 2.62
N ASP A 42 -13.14 16.04 1.98
CA ASP A 42 -12.68 14.66 2.10
C ASP A 42 -12.26 14.34 3.55
N LEU A 43 -11.57 15.28 4.22
CA LEU A 43 -11.19 15.11 5.63
C LEU A 43 -12.42 15.06 6.55
N GLU A 44 -13.43 15.91 6.31
CA GLU A 44 -14.66 15.95 7.08
C GLU A 44 -15.53 14.68 6.88
N SER A 45 -15.40 14.03 5.73
CA SER A 45 -16.13 12.79 5.43
C SER A 45 -15.72 11.61 6.31
N LEU A 46 -14.48 11.59 6.82
CA LEU A 46 -13.92 10.54 7.67
C LEU A 46 -14.47 10.68 9.10
N LYS A 47 -15.41 9.85 9.49
CA LYS A 47 -16.14 9.98 10.76
C LYS A 47 -15.45 9.33 11.95
N LEU A 48 -14.63 8.29 11.71
CA LEU A 48 -13.92 7.57 12.75
C LEU A 48 -12.54 8.18 13.07
N ILE A 49 -12.04 9.06 12.21
CA ILE A 49 -10.76 9.73 12.43
C ILE A 49 -10.99 11.00 13.28
N PRO A 50 -10.31 11.16 14.44
CA PRO A 50 -10.38 12.38 15.24
C PRO A 50 -9.94 13.62 14.45
N THR A 51 -10.53 14.78 14.76
CA THR A 51 -10.24 16.03 14.03
C THR A 51 -8.77 16.45 14.16
N GLU A 52 -8.18 16.24 15.31
CA GLU A 52 -6.77 16.52 15.60
C GLU A 52 -5.79 15.63 14.82
N ASN A 53 -6.27 14.51 14.28
CA ASN A 53 -5.51 13.59 13.44
C ASN A 53 -5.71 13.86 11.93
N LYS A 54 -6.36 14.97 11.59
CA LYS A 54 -6.63 15.41 10.20
C LYS A 54 -5.79 16.63 9.87
N VAL A 55 -4.88 16.49 8.91
CA VAL A 55 -3.99 17.57 8.47
C VAL A 55 -4.42 18.04 7.09
N LYS A 56 -4.86 19.29 7.01
CA LYS A 56 -5.14 19.94 5.73
C LYS A 56 -3.89 20.61 5.18
N LEU A 57 -3.58 20.33 3.92
CA LEU A 57 -2.49 20.99 3.20
C LEU A 57 -2.80 22.46 2.98
N SER A 58 -1.84 23.32 3.29
CA SER A 58 -1.92 24.77 3.09
C SER A 58 -1.57 25.16 1.67
N GLY A 59 -2.29 26.14 1.10
CA GLY A 59 -1.99 26.66 -0.24
C GLY A 59 -2.32 25.73 -1.40
N VAL A 60 -3.03 24.63 -1.13
CA VAL A 60 -3.37 23.63 -2.13
C VAL A 60 -4.87 23.67 -2.39
N GLY A 61 -5.26 24.02 -3.62
CA GLY A 61 -6.57 23.70 -4.17
C GLY A 61 -6.59 22.23 -4.65
N GLY A 62 -7.75 21.73 -5.08
CA GLY A 62 -7.86 20.36 -5.56
C GLY A 62 -6.75 19.96 -6.55
N ALA A 63 -6.23 18.74 -6.41
CA ALA A 63 -5.07 18.25 -7.18
C ALA A 63 -5.32 18.05 -8.66
N ALA A 64 -6.59 17.88 -9.09
CA ALA A 64 -6.97 17.59 -10.48
C ALA A 64 -6.12 16.46 -11.15
N LYS A 65 -5.68 15.46 -10.36
CA LYS A 65 -4.75 14.37 -10.75
C LYS A 65 -3.32 14.84 -11.13
N ASP A 66 -2.96 16.10 -10.86
CA ASP A 66 -1.60 16.62 -11.09
C ASP A 66 -0.71 16.35 -9.87
N ARG A 67 0.05 15.27 -9.93
CA ARG A 67 0.94 14.82 -8.85
C ARG A 67 2.15 15.73 -8.66
N ILE A 68 2.65 16.37 -9.75
CA ILE A 68 3.81 17.26 -9.70
C ILE A 68 3.43 18.56 -9.00
N LYS A 69 2.31 19.15 -9.37
CA LYS A 69 1.79 20.36 -8.73
C LYS A 69 1.61 20.19 -7.23
N ILE A 70 1.05 19.07 -6.78
CA ILE A 70 0.87 18.78 -5.35
C ILE A 70 2.21 18.67 -4.63
N PHE A 71 3.18 17.99 -5.23
CA PHE A 71 4.52 17.86 -4.65
C PHE A 71 5.19 19.23 -4.47
N GLU A 72 5.16 20.10 -5.47
CA GLU A 72 5.69 21.46 -5.39
C GLU A 72 4.97 22.31 -4.33
N GLN A 73 3.66 22.21 -4.26
CA GLN A 73 2.87 22.91 -3.25
C GLN A 73 3.15 22.38 -1.84
N PHE A 74 3.41 21.10 -1.70
CA PHE A 74 3.84 20.52 -0.43
C PHE A 74 5.21 21.08 -0.01
N ARG A 75 6.19 21.07 -0.93
CA ARG A 75 7.55 21.60 -0.71
C ARG A 75 7.55 23.04 -0.25
N ASN A 76 6.73 23.92 -0.87
CA ASN A 76 6.83 25.38 -0.75
C ASN A 76 6.01 26.02 0.38
N ASN A 77 5.09 25.33 1.05
CA ASN A 77 4.10 25.93 1.93
C ASN A 77 4.22 25.53 3.42
N ASN A 78 5.41 25.22 3.89
CA ASN A 78 5.66 24.72 5.26
C ASN A 78 4.83 23.46 5.61
N ASN A 79 4.32 22.75 4.59
CA ASN A 79 3.55 21.53 4.79
C ASN A 79 4.41 20.35 5.30
N PRO A 80 5.71 20.22 4.91
CA PRO A 80 6.58 19.17 5.45
C PRO A 80 6.72 19.26 6.96
N GLN A 81 6.96 20.47 7.49
CA GLN A 81 7.11 20.72 8.93
C GLN A 81 5.80 20.44 9.67
N LYS A 82 4.69 20.96 9.17
CA LYS A 82 3.35 20.71 9.76
C LYS A 82 3.00 19.23 9.79
N PHE A 83 3.34 18.50 8.71
CA PHE A 83 3.12 17.06 8.67
C PHE A 83 3.97 16.36 9.74
N MET A 84 5.28 16.66 9.82
CA MET A 84 6.16 16.00 10.78
C MET A 84 5.82 16.36 12.23
N GLU A 85 5.44 17.60 12.52
CA GLU A 85 4.94 18.00 13.85
C GLU A 85 3.69 17.20 14.24
N ALA A 86 2.72 17.05 13.32
CA ALA A 86 1.54 16.24 13.56
C ALA A 86 1.87 14.76 13.72
N PHE A 87 2.79 14.23 12.90
CA PHE A 87 3.26 12.85 12.97
C PHE A 87 3.92 12.57 14.32
N ASP A 88 4.82 13.44 14.78
CA ASP A 88 5.48 13.32 16.07
C ASP A 88 4.48 13.35 17.22
N ALA A 89 3.55 14.29 17.19
CA ALA A 89 2.58 14.48 18.26
C ALA A 89 1.51 13.39 18.33
N ARG A 90 1.16 12.74 17.22
CA ARG A 90 0.04 11.80 17.12
C ARG A 90 0.45 10.35 16.96
N ILE A 91 1.56 10.11 16.28
CA ILE A 91 2.06 8.76 16.01
C ILE A 91 3.23 8.42 16.94
N MET A 92 4.24 9.26 17.01
CA MET A 92 5.47 8.95 17.74
C MET A 92 5.40 9.21 19.25
N ASN A 93 4.23 9.52 19.78
CA ASN A 93 3.97 9.55 21.23
C ASN A 93 3.90 8.14 21.86
N THR A 94 3.79 7.11 21.04
CA THR A 94 3.85 5.68 21.41
C THR A 94 4.90 4.96 20.56
N GLU A 95 5.32 3.76 21.00
CA GLU A 95 6.27 2.94 20.25
C GLU A 95 5.55 2.12 19.19
N HIS A 96 6.04 2.20 17.94
CA HIS A 96 5.56 1.41 16.81
C HIS A 96 6.72 0.71 16.12
N GLU A 97 6.49 -0.50 15.62
CA GLU A 97 7.43 -1.23 14.77
C GLU A 97 7.21 -0.92 13.29
N ILE A 98 5.95 -0.66 12.89
CA ILE A 98 5.57 -0.44 11.50
C ILE A 98 4.68 0.80 11.38
N VAL A 99 4.94 1.62 10.36
CA VAL A 99 4.02 2.66 9.89
C VAL A 99 3.63 2.36 8.46
N PHE A 100 2.34 2.17 8.23
CA PHE A 100 1.78 2.08 6.89
C PHE A 100 1.44 3.48 6.37
N VAL A 101 1.88 3.79 5.14
CA VAL A 101 1.53 5.04 4.45
C VAL A 101 0.69 4.69 3.24
N THR A 102 -0.60 5.01 3.27
CA THR A 102 -1.56 4.56 2.28
C THR A 102 -2.04 5.67 1.36
N ALA A 103 -2.10 5.40 0.06
CA ALA A 103 -2.54 6.35 -0.96
C ALA A 103 -3.11 5.66 -2.20
N SER A 104 -3.93 6.38 -2.96
CA SER A 104 -4.20 6.00 -4.35
C SER A 104 -3.02 6.41 -5.24
N GLY A 105 -2.53 5.49 -6.06
CA GLY A 105 -1.57 5.77 -7.12
C GLY A 105 -2.15 6.63 -8.24
N ALA A 106 -3.46 6.54 -8.49
CA ALA A 106 -4.15 7.22 -9.59
C ALA A 106 -4.43 8.72 -9.35
N GLY A 107 -4.52 9.13 -8.08
CA GLY A 107 -4.88 10.51 -7.69
C GLY A 107 -3.71 11.49 -7.81
N GLY A 108 -3.96 12.78 -7.58
CA GLY A 108 -2.90 13.80 -7.49
C GLY A 108 -2.25 13.84 -6.11
N THR A 109 -3.05 14.01 -5.05
CA THR A 109 -2.55 14.20 -3.67
C THR A 109 -1.79 12.97 -3.18
N GLY A 110 -2.42 11.79 -3.20
CA GLY A 110 -1.81 10.57 -2.70
C GLY A 110 -0.54 10.18 -3.46
N SER A 111 -0.63 10.04 -4.79
CA SER A 111 0.50 9.65 -5.64
C SER A 111 1.63 10.68 -5.68
N GLY A 112 1.30 11.97 -5.50
CA GLY A 112 2.29 13.05 -5.45
C GLY A 112 3.10 13.09 -4.17
N LEU A 113 2.53 12.63 -3.06
CA LEU A 113 3.12 12.79 -1.72
C LEU A 113 3.65 11.51 -1.10
N ILE A 114 3.17 10.31 -1.49
CA ILE A 114 3.52 9.08 -0.80
C ILE A 114 5.02 8.84 -0.76
N VAL A 115 5.74 9.12 -1.85
CA VAL A 115 7.20 8.90 -1.94
C VAL A 115 7.95 9.82 -0.99
N ILE A 116 7.64 11.12 -1.01
CA ILE A 116 8.33 12.09 -0.15
C ILE A 116 8.01 11.84 1.33
N ILE A 117 6.75 11.58 1.66
CA ILE A 117 6.32 11.34 3.05
C ILE A 117 6.95 10.06 3.62
N THR A 118 6.95 8.97 2.86
CA THR A 118 7.62 7.73 3.31
C THR A 118 9.11 7.93 3.54
N ARG A 119 9.77 8.71 2.67
CA ARG A 119 11.21 9.02 2.83
C ARG A 119 11.48 9.93 4.03
N MET A 120 10.65 10.96 4.28
CA MET A 120 10.76 11.84 5.45
C MET A 120 10.64 11.04 6.75
N ILE A 121 9.63 10.18 6.86
CA ILE A 121 9.46 9.32 8.04
C ILE A 121 10.67 8.40 8.21
N ARG A 122 11.11 7.71 7.14
CA ARG A 122 12.27 6.80 7.20
C ARG A 122 13.58 7.51 7.57
N GLN A 123 13.78 8.73 7.08
CA GLN A 123 14.96 9.53 7.43
C GLN A 123 14.97 9.90 8.91
N LYS A 124 13.85 10.37 9.44
CA LYS A 124 13.75 10.79 10.84
C LYS A 124 13.73 9.61 11.81
N TYR A 125 13.11 8.50 11.41
CA TYR A 125 12.94 7.31 12.23
C TYR A 125 13.49 6.05 11.54
N PRO A 126 14.84 5.89 11.48
CA PRO A 126 15.47 4.83 10.68
C PRO A 126 15.20 3.40 11.18
N ASN A 127 14.81 3.25 12.44
CA ASN A 127 14.45 1.95 13.01
C ASN A 127 13.00 1.56 12.76
N LEU A 128 12.16 2.50 12.31
CA LEU A 128 10.76 2.28 12.01
C LEU A 128 10.63 1.66 10.61
N LYS A 129 9.84 0.60 10.49
CA LYS A 129 9.51 0.03 9.18
C LYS A 129 8.42 0.88 8.54
N VAL A 130 8.76 1.58 7.47
CA VAL A 130 7.80 2.40 6.71
C VAL A 130 7.38 1.63 5.48
N VAL A 131 6.09 1.27 5.41
CA VAL A 131 5.53 0.40 4.37
C VAL A 131 4.44 1.16 3.59
N PRO A 132 4.74 1.64 2.38
CA PRO A 132 3.72 2.25 1.53
C PRO A 132 2.70 1.21 1.05
N ILE A 133 1.43 1.62 1.04
CA ILE A 133 0.29 0.89 0.47
C ILE A 133 -0.28 1.72 -0.68
N VAL A 134 -0.18 1.22 -1.89
CA VAL A 134 -0.60 1.93 -3.11
C VAL A 134 -1.79 1.24 -3.75
N VAL A 135 -2.92 1.96 -3.84
CA VAL A 135 -4.10 1.48 -4.57
C VAL A 135 -3.93 1.76 -6.05
N MET A 136 -3.91 0.71 -6.85
CA MET A 136 -3.83 0.78 -8.31
C MET A 136 -5.21 1.05 -8.90
N PRO A 137 -5.31 1.90 -9.95
CA PRO A 137 -6.58 2.16 -10.63
C PRO A 137 -7.13 0.91 -11.32
N GLY A 138 -8.44 0.87 -11.48
CA GLY A 138 -9.08 -0.10 -12.36
C GLY A 138 -8.58 0.05 -13.80
N LEU A 139 -8.54 -1.05 -14.56
CA LEU A 139 -8.09 -1.04 -15.96
C LEU A 139 -8.99 -0.18 -16.88
N ASN A 140 -10.21 0.11 -16.43
CA ASN A 140 -11.16 0.99 -17.11
C ASN A 140 -10.96 2.49 -16.80
N GLU A 141 -10.02 2.85 -15.91
CA GLU A 141 -9.70 4.24 -15.62
C GLU A 141 -8.77 4.84 -16.70
N ARG A 142 -8.84 6.17 -16.85
CA ARG A 142 -8.11 6.91 -17.90
C ARG A 142 -6.59 6.75 -17.78
N GLY A 143 -5.89 6.89 -18.90
CA GLY A 143 -4.44 6.75 -19.03
C GLY A 143 -3.63 7.57 -18.02
N ILE A 144 -4.07 8.81 -17.69
CA ILE A 144 -3.39 9.63 -16.67
C ILE A 144 -3.42 8.98 -15.28
N ALA A 145 -4.48 8.25 -14.93
CA ALA A 145 -4.55 7.52 -13.68
C ALA A 145 -3.59 6.32 -13.68
N GLN A 146 -3.49 5.61 -14.81
CA GLN A 146 -2.55 4.51 -15.00
C GLN A 146 -1.11 5.02 -14.95
N GLN A 147 -0.80 6.13 -15.63
CA GLN A 147 0.53 6.75 -15.63
C GLN A 147 0.95 7.16 -14.21
N ASN A 148 0.10 7.90 -13.48
CA ASN A 148 0.38 8.31 -12.12
C ASN A 148 0.71 7.12 -11.21
N ALA A 149 -0.05 6.03 -11.34
CA ALA A 149 0.12 4.82 -10.52
C ALA A 149 1.41 4.07 -10.86
N LEU A 150 1.76 3.95 -12.14
CA LEU A 150 3.02 3.36 -12.59
C LEU A 150 4.22 4.17 -12.08
N ASP A 151 4.20 5.49 -12.27
CA ASP A 151 5.30 6.36 -11.84
C ASP A 151 5.49 6.31 -10.33
N CYS A 152 4.40 6.46 -9.57
CA CYS A 152 4.41 6.35 -8.11
C CYS A 152 5.01 5.03 -7.63
N THR A 153 4.61 3.92 -8.24
CA THR A 153 5.11 2.58 -7.88
C THR A 153 6.59 2.42 -8.20
N ARG A 154 7.03 2.88 -9.38
CA ARG A 154 8.44 2.85 -9.79
C ARG A 154 9.33 3.71 -8.89
N GLU A 155 8.85 4.90 -8.51
CA GLU A 155 9.57 5.77 -7.57
C GLU A 155 9.76 5.10 -6.20
N LEU A 156 8.72 4.42 -5.68
CA LEU A 156 8.81 3.67 -4.42
C LEU A 156 9.72 2.45 -4.52
N GLU A 157 9.64 1.69 -5.61
CA GLU A 157 10.52 0.54 -5.88
C GLU A 157 11.98 0.98 -5.96
N SER A 158 12.27 2.05 -6.71
CA SER A 158 13.61 2.63 -6.84
C SER A 158 14.15 3.16 -5.51
N ALA A 159 13.27 3.63 -4.63
CA ALA A 159 13.64 4.06 -3.28
C ALA A 159 13.87 2.88 -2.29
N GLY A 160 13.66 1.64 -2.74
CA GLY A 160 13.93 0.43 -1.97
C GLY A 160 12.98 0.22 -0.79
N PHE A 161 11.69 0.52 -0.96
CA PHE A 161 10.68 0.22 0.05
C PHE A 161 10.15 -1.21 -0.08
N CYS A 162 9.85 -1.84 1.06
CA CYS A 162 8.85 -2.88 1.13
C CYS A 162 7.49 -2.22 0.91
N MET A 163 6.69 -2.64 -0.07
CA MET A 163 5.42 -2.00 -0.37
C MET A 163 4.30 -2.99 -0.67
N ILE A 164 3.08 -2.58 -0.41
CA ILE A 164 1.87 -3.31 -0.75
C ILE A 164 1.19 -2.59 -1.91
N ARG A 165 0.80 -3.35 -2.93
CA ARG A 165 -0.05 -2.87 -4.02
C ARG A 165 -1.41 -3.53 -3.92
N ILE A 166 -2.45 -2.71 -3.95
CA ILE A 166 -3.85 -3.15 -3.97
C ILE A 166 -4.38 -2.92 -5.40
N ASP A 167 -4.90 -3.95 -6.04
CA ASP A 167 -5.48 -3.82 -7.37
C ASP A 167 -7.01 -3.82 -7.32
N ASN A 168 -7.59 -2.72 -7.74
CA ASN A 168 -9.05 -2.55 -7.82
C ASN A 168 -9.74 -3.49 -8.83
N ASN A 169 -9.00 -4.29 -9.62
CA ASN A 169 -9.59 -5.28 -10.52
C ASN A 169 -9.73 -6.66 -9.89
N ARG A 170 -9.14 -6.91 -8.71
CA ARG A 170 -9.12 -8.24 -8.08
C ARG A 170 -10.46 -8.69 -7.49
N ILE A 171 -11.33 -7.76 -7.16
CA ILE A 171 -12.68 -8.06 -6.65
C ILE A 171 -13.69 -7.51 -7.65
N GLU A 172 -14.64 -8.35 -8.05
CA GLU A 172 -15.76 -7.95 -8.91
C GLU A 172 -16.99 -7.66 -8.05
N ASN A 173 -17.58 -6.49 -8.24
CA ASN A 173 -18.84 -6.10 -7.63
C ASN A 173 -19.57 -5.14 -8.59
N ASN A 174 -20.89 -5.22 -8.66
CA ASN A 174 -21.70 -4.34 -9.50
C ASN A 174 -21.74 -2.89 -9.01
N SER A 175 -21.54 -2.67 -7.71
CA SER A 175 -21.43 -1.35 -7.11
C SER A 175 -19.96 -0.99 -6.92
N ILE A 176 -19.52 0.11 -7.52
CA ILE A 176 -18.13 0.62 -7.33
C ILE A 176 -17.86 0.92 -5.86
N PHE A 177 -18.83 1.47 -5.14
CA PHE A 177 -18.69 1.77 -3.71
C PHE A 177 -18.50 0.50 -2.88
N GLU A 178 -19.35 -0.52 -3.09
CA GLU A 178 -19.23 -1.81 -2.39
C GLU A 178 -17.92 -2.50 -2.72
N LYS A 179 -17.51 -2.48 -4.00
CA LYS A 179 -16.24 -3.02 -4.46
C LYS A 179 -15.06 -2.43 -3.68
N TYR A 180 -14.96 -1.11 -3.59
CA TYR A 180 -13.85 -0.47 -2.88
C TYR A 180 -13.91 -0.71 -1.37
N THR A 181 -15.12 -0.77 -0.80
CA THR A 181 -15.32 -1.11 0.61
C THR A 181 -14.83 -2.53 0.91
N GLU A 182 -15.17 -3.49 0.05
CA GLU A 182 -14.75 -4.89 0.18
C GLU A 182 -13.24 -5.05 0.02
N ILE A 183 -12.63 -4.40 -0.99
CA ILE A 183 -11.18 -4.37 -1.21
C ILE A 183 -10.45 -3.84 0.02
N ASN A 184 -10.89 -2.71 0.55
CA ASN A 184 -10.28 -2.09 1.72
C ASN A 184 -10.39 -3.00 2.95
N LYS A 185 -11.58 -3.57 3.17
CA LYS A 185 -11.84 -4.48 4.29
C LYS A 185 -10.97 -5.72 4.21
N GLU A 186 -10.93 -6.41 3.07
CA GLU A 186 -10.12 -7.62 2.88
C GLU A 186 -8.62 -7.32 3.05
N THR A 187 -8.14 -6.19 2.54
CA THR A 187 -6.76 -5.75 2.73
C THR A 187 -6.42 -5.59 4.20
N ILE A 188 -7.25 -4.87 4.96
CA ILE A 188 -7.01 -4.58 6.37
C ILE A 188 -7.16 -5.84 7.23
N GLU A 189 -8.13 -6.70 6.93
CA GLU A 189 -8.30 -7.97 7.65
C GLU A 189 -7.10 -8.92 7.43
N ASN A 190 -6.56 -9.01 6.23
CA ASN A 190 -5.36 -9.80 5.95
C ASN A 190 -4.14 -9.25 6.70
N LEU A 191 -3.94 -7.93 6.72
CA LEU A 191 -2.91 -7.29 7.53
C LEU A 191 -3.10 -7.60 9.02
N LYS A 192 -4.32 -7.41 9.55
CA LYS A 192 -4.63 -7.65 10.95
C LYS A 192 -4.39 -9.10 11.36
N ARG A 193 -4.81 -10.07 10.55
CA ARG A 193 -4.57 -11.50 10.81
C ARG A 193 -3.09 -11.83 10.95
N PHE A 194 -2.23 -11.20 10.17
CA PHE A 194 -0.80 -11.44 10.25
C PHE A 194 -0.15 -10.68 11.41
N ILE A 195 -0.47 -9.40 11.58
CA ILE A 195 0.18 -8.51 12.53
C ILE A 195 -0.25 -8.78 13.98
N LYS A 196 -1.56 -8.93 14.20
CA LYS A 196 -2.14 -9.13 15.55
C LYS A 196 -2.30 -10.61 15.95
N PHE A 197 -1.65 -11.50 15.22
CA PHE A 197 -1.69 -12.92 15.52
C PHE A 197 -0.97 -13.22 16.84
N ASP A 198 -1.64 -13.89 17.76
CA ASP A 198 -1.18 -14.12 19.14
C ASP A 198 -1.20 -15.59 19.60
N LYS A 199 -1.58 -16.52 18.70
CA LYS A 199 -1.55 -17.95 19.02
C LYS A 199 -0.10 -18.45 19.12
N ILE A 200 0.12 -19.35 20.06
CA ILE A 200 1.40 -20.03 20.26
C ILE A 200 1.22 -21.53 20.01
N SER A 201 2.02 -22.06 19.13
CA SER A 201 2.07 -23.51 18.85
C SER A 201 3.12 -24.21 19.70
N LYS A 202 2.84 -25.44 20.06
CA LYS A 202 3.81 -26.35 20.69
C LYS A 202 4.77 -26.98 19.69
N PHE A 203 4.48 -26.86 18.40
CA PHE A 203 5.23 -27.54 17.32
C PHE A 203 6.10 -26.57 16.51
N GLN A 204 5.50 -25.59 15.85
CA GLN A 204 6.21 -24.67 14.95
C GLN A 204 5.55 -23.30 14.99
N ASN A 205 6.34 -22.24 15.19
CA ASN A 205 5.87 -20.88 15.31
C ASN A 205 6.54 -19.98 14.28
N ILE A 206 5.80 -19.00 13.80
CA ILE A 206 6.34 -17.79 13.17
C ILE A 206 6.36 -16.74 14.27
N ASP A 207 7.54 -16.40 14.77
CA ASP A 207 7.67 -15.46 15.88
C ASP A 207 7.53 -14.00 15.41
N VAL A 208 7.58 -13.07 16.37
CA VAL A 208 7.46 -11.63 16.08
C VAL A 208 8.61 -11.13 15.19
N ALA A 209 9.83 -11.64 15.37
CA ALA A 209 10.97 -11.24 14.57
C ALA A 209 10.84 -11.74 13.13
N ASP A 210 10.36 -12.97 12.94
CA ASP A 210 10.05 -13.54 11.62
C ASP A 210 9.00 -12.68 10.92
N ARG A 211 7.89 -12.36 11.60
CA ARG A 211 6.81 -11.51 11.06
C ARG A 211 7.31 -10.12 10.70
N LEU A 212 8.09 -9.47 11.57
CA LEU A 212 8.69 -8.16 11.30
C LEU A 212 9.68 -8.20 10.12
N SER A 213 10.38 -9.32 9.93
CA SER A 213 11.32 -9.48 8.82
C SER A 213 10.64 -9.41 7.46
N MET A 214 9.37 -9.86 7.37
CA MET A 214 8.58 -9.78 6.13
C MET A 214 8.36 -8.34 5.64
N PHE A 215 8.33 -7.37 6.55
CA PHE A 215 8.19 -5.94 6.24
C PHE A 215 9.52 -5.23 5.98
N SER A 216 10.62 -5.96 5.89
CA SER A 216 11.97 -5.38 5.72
C SER A 216 12.54 -5.54 4.32
N ASP A 217 11.98 -6.45 3.50
CA ASP A 217 12.48 -6.72 2.16
C ASP A 217 11.99 -5.67 1.16
N ALA A 218 12.91 -5.03 0.44
CA ALA A 218 12.55 -4.18 -0.68
C ALA A 218 11.80 -4.98 -1.74
N GLY A 219 10.74 -4.40 -2.29
CA GLY A 219 9.85 -5.03 -3.26
C GLY A 219 8.42 -5.20 -2.75
N MET A 220 7.64 -6.05 -3.41
CA MET A 220 6.24 -6.26 -3.09
C MET A 220 6.07 -7.16 -1.87
N LEU A 221 5.15 -6.75 -1.00
CA LEU A 221 4.56 -7.57 0.05
C LEU A 221 3.12 -7.88 -0.33
N MET A 222 2.73 -9.15 -0.26
CA MET A 222 1.39 -9.64 -0.54
C MET A 222 0.95 -10.56 0.59
N ILE A 223 -0.26 -10.36 1.10
CA ILE A 223 -0.87 -11.20 2.13
C ILE A 223 -2.22 -11.69 1.62
N GLY A 224 -2.44 -12.99 1.69
CA GLY A 224 -3.72 -13.60 1.36
C GLY A 224 -4.10 -14.66 2.38
N SER A 225 -5.39 -14.87 2.56
CA SER A 225 -5.91 -15.93 3.43
C SER A 225 -7.06 -16.67 2.76
N SER A 226 -7.17 -17.96 3.05
CA SER A 226 -8.28 -18.79 2.58
C SER A 226 -8.62 -19.89 3.56
N LEU A 227 -9.87 -20.31 3.53
CA LEU A 227 -10.30 -21.52 4.24
C LEU A 227 -9.73 -22.76 3.55
N VAL A 228 -9.41 -23.77 4.33
CA VAL A 228 -9.00 -25.10 3.85
C VAL A 228 -10.22 -26.00 3.84
N ASP A 229 -10.58 -26.49 2.64
CA ASP A 229 -11.62 -27.49 2.46
C ASP A 229 -10.95 -28.87 2.54
N PRO A 230 -11.25 -29.69 3.58
CA PRO A 230 -10.65 -31.01 3.71
C PRO A 230 -10.97 -31.99 2.58
N GLU A 231 -12.04 -31.76 1.84
CA GLU A 231 -12.50 -32.62 0.74
C GLU A 231 -11.76 -32.36 -0.58
N GLU A 232 -11.01 -31.26 -0.67
CA GLU A 232 -10.23 -30.93 -1.87
C GLU A 232 -8.98 -31.84 -2.01
N PRO A 233 -8.60 -32.24 -3.24
CA PRO A 233 -7.28 -32.81 -3.49
C PRO A 233 -6.19 -31.82 -3.11
N SER A 234 -5.19 -32.24 -2.32
CA SER A 234 -4.14 -31.35 -1.80
C SER A 234 -4.70 -30.08 -1.11
N PRO A 235 -5.47 -30.21 -0.02
CA PRO A 235 -6.31 -29.15 0.53
C PRO A 235 -5.52 -27.90 0.92
N MET A 236 -4.32 -28.03 1.50
CA MET A 236 -3.45 -26.89 1.82
C MET A 236 -2.99 -26.13 0.56
N LYS A 237 -2.55 -26.85 -0.45
CA LYS A 237 -2.10 -26.27 -1.72
C LYS A 237 -3.22 -25.54 -2.45
N ALA A 238 -4.43 -26.12 -2.46
CA ALA A 238 -5.60 -25.50 -3.05
C ALA A 238 -5.97 -24.19 -2.31
N ALA A 239 -5.96 -24.22 -0.98
CA ALA A 239 -6.24 -23.06 -0.16
C ALA A 239 -5.17 -21.95 -0.32
N VAL A 240 -3.87 -22.30 -0.39
CA VAL A 240 -2.80 -21.32 -0.64
C VAL A 240 -2.96 -20.66 -2.01
N LYS A 241 -3.22 -21.44 -3.06
CA LYS A 241 -3.48 -20.86 -4.39
C LYS A 241 -4.69 -19.91 -4.36
N ARG A 242 -5.79 -20.33 -3.77
CA ARG A 242 -6.99 -19.50 -3.63
C ARG A 242 -6.68 -18.21 -2.85
N ALA A 243 -5.92 -18.28 -1.76
CA ALA A 243 -5.49 -17.11 -0.99
C ALA A 243 -4.69 -16.10 -1.85
N LEU A 244 -3.79 -16.58 -2.71
CA LEU A 244 -3.00 -15.76 -3.62
C LEU A 244 -3.83 -15.18 -4.77
N ASP A 245 -4.82 -15.92 -5.26
CA ASP A 245 -5.65 -15.51 -6.38
C ASP A 245 -6.76 -14.52 -5.98
N THR A 246 -7.28 -14.63 -4.75
CA THR A 246 -8.43 -13.82 -4.30
C THR A 246 -8.06 -12.58 -3.50
N THR A 247 -6.85 -12.49 -2.94
CA THR A 247 -6.42 -11.28 -2.21
C THR A 247 -6.40 -10.06 -3.13
N PRO A 248 -6.84 -8.88 -2.66
CA PRO A 248 -6.70 -7.64 -3.42
C PRO A 248 -5.24 -7.20 -3.62
N MET A 249 -4.30 -7.73 -2.83
CA MET A 249 -2.89 -7.42 -2.95
C MET A 249 -2.25 -8.14 -4.14
N THR A 250 -1.24 -7.53 -4.77
CA THR A 250 -0.59 -8.08 -5.97
C THR A 250 0.93 -8.14 -5.85
N ALA A 251 1.50 -9.25 -6.33
CA ALA A 251 2.94 -9.48 -6.48
C ALA A 251 3.18 -10.53 -7.57
N ASP A 252 4.37 -10.58 -8.13
CA ASP A 252 4.79 -11.67 -9.05
C ASP A 252 5.17 -12.91 -8.24
N VAL A 253 4.24 -13.85 -8.13
CA VAL A 253 4.43 -15.11 -7.42
C VAL A 253 5.31 -16.11 -8.22
N ALA A 254 5.39 -15.94 -9.55
CA ALA A 254 6.21 -16.78 -10.42
C ALA A 254 7.67 -16.33 -10.49
N GLY A 255 7.94 -15.06 -10.15
CA GLY A 255 9.29 -14.49 -10.09
C GLY A 255 10.07 -14.88 -8.84
N ASN A 256 11.20 -14.22 -8.63
CA ASN A 256 12.00 -14.42 -7.42
C ASN A 256 11.29 -13.82 -6.21
N ILE A 257 11.23 -14.59 -5.13
CA ILE A 257 10.65 -14.21 -3.84
C ILE A 257 11.74 -14.28 -2.78
N LYS A 258 11.88 -13.28 -1.93
CA LYS A 258 12.85 -13.35 -0.83
C LYS A 258 12.36 -14.24 0.31
N ARG A 259 11.14 -14.01 0.78
CA ARG A 259 10.57 -14.78 1.89
C ARG A 259 9.11 -15.10 1.65
N VAL A 260 8.72 -16.26 2.18
CA VAL A 260 7.32 -16.68 2.29
C VAL A 260 7.06 -17.02 3.77
N ALA A 261 5.91 -16.62 4.30
CA ALA A 261 5.41 -17.11 5.57
C ALA A 261 4.08 -17.83 5.34
N LEU A 262 3.99 -19.06 5.84
CA LEU A 262 2.78 -19.88 5.83
C LEU A 262 2.28 -20.07 7.26
N GLN A 263 1.18 -19.42 7.60
CA GLN A 263 0.50 -19.58 8.88
C GLN A 263 -0.66 -20.54 8.70
N CYS A 264 -0.54 -21.74 9.24
CA CYS A 264 -1.49 -22.84 9.09
C CYS A 264 -2.28 -23.01 10.40
N GLU A 265 -3.51 -22.50 10.42
CA GLU A 265 -4.47 -22.68 11.52
C GLU A 265 -5.42 -23.81 11.10
N MET A 266 -5.12 -25.06 11.47
CA MET A 266 -5.90 -26.20 10.98
C MET A 266 -5.74 -27.43 11.88
N ASP A 267 -6.66 -28.38 11.69
CA ASP A 267 -6.58 -29.69 12.33
C ASP A 267 -5.29 -30.43 11.90
N SER A 268 -4.68 -31.11 12.84
CA SER A 268 -3.43 -31.86 12.63
C SER A 268 -3.53 -32.92 11.53
N VAL A 269 -4.71 -33.47 11.28
CA VAL A 269 -4.96 -34.45 10.21
C VAL A 269 -4.78 -33.85 8.80
N LEU A 270 -4.85 -32.54 8.67
CA LEU A 270 -4.59 -31.81 7.42
C LEU A 270 -3.13 -31.38 7.26
N TYR A 271 -2.37 -31.32 8.35
CA TYR A 271 -0.97 -30.88 8.35
C TYR A 271 0.00 -32.07 8.22
N THR A 272 -0.08 -32.75 7.09
CA THR A 272 0.74 -33.93 6.77
C THR A 272 1.99 -33.56 5.96
N GLU A 273 3.01 -34.43 5.93
CA GLU A 273 4.20 -34.25 5.09
C GLU A 273 3.82 -34.05 3.61
N GLU A 274 2.91 -34.89 3.08
CA GLU A 274 2.44 -34.81 1.70
C GLU A 274 1.80 -33.44 1.40
N ASN A 275 0.91 -32.95 2.26
CA ASN A 275 0.26 -31.63 2.07
C ASN A 275 1.27 -30.49 2.15
N ARG A 276 2.28 -30.59 3.02
CA ARG A 276 3.35 -29.60 3.15
C ARG A 276 4.24 -29.58 1.91
N ASP A 277 4.68 -30.74 1.43
CA ASP A 277 5.52 -30.87 0.25
C ASP A 277 4.80 -30.35 -1.00
N ASP A 278 3.54 -30.72 -1.17
CA ASP A 278 2.69 -30.20 -2.24
C ASP A 278 2.59 -28.68 -2.20
N THR A 279 2.36 -28.12 -1.02
CA THR A 279 2.26 -26.66 -0.82
C THR A 279 3.58 -25.96 -1.07
N SER A 280 4.69 -26.51 -0.57
CA SER A 280 6.05 -25.99 -0.79
C SER A 280 6.42 -25.94 -2.27
N SER A 281 5.81 -26.82 -3.08
CA SER A 281 6.02 -26.83 -4.53
C SER A 281 5.59 -25.52 -5.23
N ILE A 282 4.74 -24.71 -4.61
CA ILE A 282 4.34 -23.39 -5.12
C ILE A 282 5.49 -22.37 -5.02
N PHE A 283 6.33 -22.50 -3.97
CA PHE A 283 7.33 -21.50 -3.59
C PHE A 283 8.76 -21.96 -3.82
N LYS A 284 9.01 -22.75 -4.85
CA LYS A 284 10.37 -23.25 -5.21
C LYS A 284 11.37 -22.15 -5.52
N ASN A 285 10.88 -20.97 -5.87
CA ASN A 285 11.63 -19.75 -6.19
C ASN A 285 11.81 -18.81 -4.99
N ALA A 286 11.33 -19.18 -3.79
CA ALA A 286 11.56 -18.44 -2.58
C ALA A 286 12.92 -18.77 -1.95
N ALA A 287 13.66 -17.74 -1.53
CA ALA A 287 14.95 -17.93 -0.86
C ALA A 287 14.79 -18.40 0.61
N GLY A 288 13.66 -18.09 1.25
CA GLY A 288 13.34 -18.55 2.61
C GLY A 288 11.85 -18.76 2.81
N VAL A 289 11.51 -19.79 3.60
CA VAL A 289 10.13 -20.10 3.95
C VAL A 289 10.04 -20.24 5.47
N PHE A 290 9.13 -19.48 6.08
CA PHE A 290 8.71 -19.62 7.47
C PHE A 290 7.38 -20.37 7.50
N GLU A 291 7.27 -21.36 8.35
CA GLU A 291 6.01 -22.06 8.57
C GLU A 291 5.61 -21.96 10.05
N GLY A 292 4.32 -21.83 10.29
CA GLY A 292 3.74 -21.93 11.62
C GLY A 292 2.50 -22.82 11.56
N PHE A 293 2.40 -23.74 12.51
CA PHE A 293 1.26 -24.62 12.62
C PHE A 293 0.57 -24.38 13.96
N TYR A 294 -0.71 -24.04 13.91
CA TYR A 294 -1.52 -23.62 15.05
C TYR A 294 -2.85 -24.37 15.09
N ASP A 295 -3.40 -24.50 16.28
CA ASP A 295 -4.74 -25.05 16.45
C ASP A 295 -5.76 -24.25 15.60
N PRO A 296 -6.75 -24.93 15.01
CA PRO A 296 -7.74 -24.28 14.15
C PRO A 296 -8.56 -23.24 14.92
N GLU A 297 -9.18 -22.34 14.18
CA GLU A 297 -10.09 -21.34 14.76
C GLU A 297 -11.46 -21.99 15.02
N GLU A 298 -12.05 -21.74 16.19
CA GLU A 298 -13.41 -22.14 16.49
C GLU A 298 -14.35 -20.94 16.31
N LEU A 299 -15.20 -21.00 15.28
CA LEU A 299 -16.17 -19.96 14.97
C LEU A 299 -17.59 -20.53 15.11
N ASN A 300 -18.37 -19.99 16.06
CA ASN A 300 -19.75 -20.39 16.30
C ASN A 300 -19.92 -21.91 16.55
N GLY A 301 -18.96 -22.52 17.24
CA GLY A 301 -18.96 -23.96 17.51
C GLY A 301 -18.52 -24.85 16.34
N ASN A 302 -18.04 -24.25 15.23
CA ASN A 302 -17.49 -24.96 14.10
C ASN A 302 -15.98 -24.76 14.02
N ILE A 303 -15.26 -25.85 13.78
CA ILE A 303 -13.82 -25.82 13.51
C ILE A 303 -13.60 -25.24 12.11
N THR A 304 -12.79 -24.19 12.05
CA THR A 304 -12.43 -23.51 10.80
C THR A 304 -10.96 -23.67 10.51
N ASN A 305 -10.65 -24.43 9.47
CA ASN A 305 -9.29 -24.60 8.99
C ASN A 305 -8.93 -23.46 8.03
N ARG A 306 -7.79 -22.82 8.22
CA ARG A 306 -7.35 -21.64 7.44
C ARG A 306 -5.85 -21.69 7.17
N VAL A 307 -5.48 -21.19 5.99
CA VAL A 307 -4.11 -20.79 5.69
C VAL A 307 -4.05 -19.29 5.49
N LEU A 308 -2.99 -18.67 5.99
CA LEU A 308 -2.59 -17.33 5.62
C LEU A 308 -1.19 -17.42 5.02
N VAL A 309 -1.00 -16.80 3.85
CA VAL A 309 0.25 -16.76 3.14
C VAL A 309 0.72 -15.32 3.00
N VAL A 310 1.99 -15.09 3.33
CA VAL A 310 2.65 -13.80 3.14
C VAL A 310 3.84 -14.01 2.23
N ILE A 311 3.94 -13.17 1.20
CA ILE A 311 5.06 -13.13 0.25
C ILE A 311 5.76 -11.79 0.43
N SER A 312 7.09 -11.78 0.52
CA SER A 312 7.89 -10.58 0.71
C SER A 312 9.08 -10.54 -0.24
N GLY A 313 9.42 -9.34 -0.72
CA GLY A 313 10.53 -9.13 -1.63
C GLY A 313 10.31 -9.69 -3.03
N ALA A 314 9.06 -9.81 -3.46
CA ALA A 314 8.70 -10.12 -4.83
C ALA A 314 8.76 -8.87 -5.73
N HIS A 315 8.63 -9.05 -7.04
CA HIS A 315 8.55 -7.97 -8.01
C HIS A 315 7.11 -7.72 -8.46
N ILE A 316 6.92 -6.69 -9.27
CA ILE A 316 5.69 -6.47 -10.01
C ILE A 316 5.70 -7.37 -11.24
N ALA A 317 4.59 -8.03 -11.54
CA ALA A 317 4.49 -8.84 -12.75
C ALA A 317 4.70 -7.99 -14.02
N ALA A 318 5.66 -8.37 -14.84
CA ALA A 318 5.97 -7.64 -16.07
C ALA A 318 4.79 -7.57 -17.06
N SER A 319 3.88 -8.55 -17.01
CA SER A 319 2.63 -8.55 -17.78
C SER A 319 1.69 -7.41 -17.35
N GLU A 320 1.55 -7.19 -16.05
CA GLU A 320 0.75 -6.11 -15.50
C GLU A 320 1.27 -4.73 -15.87
N ILE A 321 2.59 -4.55 -15.79
CA ILE A 321 3.23 -3.28 -16.20
C ILE A 321 2.91 -3.00 -17.66
N ARG A 322 3.13 -3.97 -18.56
CA ARG A 322 2.86 -3.81 -20.00
C ARG A 322 1.40 -3.53 -20.32
N GLU A 323 0.48 -4.18 -19.61
CA GLU A 323 -0.95 -3.94 -19.78
C GLU A 323 -1.30 -2.48 -19.47
N ARG A 324 -0.82 -1.96 -18.32
CA ARG A 324 -1.08 -0.58 -17.91
C ARG A 324 -0.38 0.45 -18.82
N GLU A 325 0.85 0.17 -19.28
CA GLU A 325 1.55 0.99 -20.27
C GLU A 325 0.77 1.07 -21.59
N SER A 326 0.21 -0.06 -22.05
CA SER A 326 -0.63 -0.09 -23.25
C SER A 326 -1.88 0.80 -23.11
N LEU A 327 -2.52 0.83 -21.93
CA LEU A 327 -3.65 1.73 -21.66
C LEU A 327 -3.24 3.21 -21.73
N VAL A 328 -2.06 3.55 -21.22
CA VAL A 328 -1.51 4.91 -21.32
C VAL A 328 -1.30 5.29 -22.78
N GLU A 329 -0.65 4.43 -23.56
CA GLU A 329 -0.39 4.68 -24.99
C GLU A 329 -1.68 4.83 -25.80
N GLN A 330 -2.68 3.98 -25.58
CA GLN A 330 -3.98 4.08 -26.23
C GLN A 330 -4.65 5.43 -25.98
N GLN A 331 -4.66 5.90 -24.74
CA GLN A 331 -5.23 7.20 -24.39
C GLN A 331 -4.49 8.36 -25.10
N PHE A 332 -3.17 8.31 -25.17
CA PHE A 332 -2.38 9.33 -25.88
C PHE A 332 -2.71 9.36 -27.37
N GLN A 333 -2.94 8.22 -28.00
CA GLN A 333 -3.32 8.16 -29.42
C GLN A 333 -4.74 8.69 -29.66
N GLU A 334 -5.68 8.37 -28.78
CA GLU A 334 -7.05 8.90 -28.84
C GLU A 334 -7.08 10.41 -28.69
N ASP A 335 -6.33 10.96 -27.74
CA ASP A 335 -6.29 12.41 -27.50
C ASP A 335 -5.64 13.15 -28.68
N LYS A 336 -4.54 12.63 -29.24
CA LYS A 336 -3.96 13.17 -30.50
C LYS A 336 -4.95 13.16 -31.66
N THR A 337 -5.75 12.09 -31.79
CA THR A 337 -6.74 11.96 -32.85
C THR A 337 -7.90 12.94 -32.66
N LYS A 338 -8.29 13.23 -31.42
CA LYS A 338 -9.32 14.25 -31.09
C LYS A 338 -8.81 15.65 -31.39
N ASP A 339 -7.57 15.97 -31.02
CA ASP A 339 -6.95 17.27 -31.29
C ASP A 339 -6.80 17.54 -32.81
N LEU A 340 -6.46 16.52 -33.60
CA LEU A 340 -6.43 16.62 -35.05
C LEU A 340 -7.82 16.92 -35.67
N LYS A 341 -8.89 16.32 -35.10
CA LYS A 341 -10.26 16.60 -35.55
C LYS A 341 -10.78 17.97 -35.13
N ILE A 342 -10.29 18.52 -34.01
CA ILE A 342 -10.62 19.88 -33.54
C ILE A 342 -9.79 20.92 -34.27
N GLY A 343 -8.58 20.60 -34.75
CA GLY A 343 -7.68 21.48 -35.47
C GLY A 343 -8.12 21.90 -36.90
N GLU A 344 -9.10 21.20 -37.47
CA GLU A 344 -9.71 21.63 -38.75
C GLU A 344 -10.70 22.80 -38.56
N GLY A 345 -11.04 23.20 -37.34
CA GLY A 345 -12.03 24.24 -37.02
C GLY A 345 -11.51 25.51 -36.36
N ASN A 346 -10.33 25.55 -35.77
CA ASN A 346 -9.82 26.77 -35.12
C ASN A 346 -8.29 26.77 -34.96
N LYS A 347 -7.66 27.82 -35.45
CA LYS A 347 -6.22 28.10 -35.24
C LYS A 347 -5.96 28.55 -33.79
N ALA A 348 -4.98 27.90 -33.22
CA ALA A 348 -4.08 28.33 -32.15
C ALA A 348 -4.66 28.51 -30.74
N VAL A 349 -4.44 27.50 -29.89
CA VAL A 349 -4.02 27.76 -28.54
C VAL A 349 -2.67 27.06 -28.31
N LYS A 350 -1.62 27.85 -28.21
CA LYS A 350 -0.26 27.37 -27.91
C LYS A 350 -0.22 26.93 -26.47
N SER A 351 0.26 25.72 -26.23
CA SER A 351 0.63 25.18 -24.93
C SER A 351 1.69 26.07 -24.27
N ALA A 352 1.34 26.70 -23.17
CA ALA A 352 2.29 27.44 -22.35
C ALA A 352 2.90 26.48 -21.30
N TRP A 353 3.98 25.83 -21.69
CA TRP A 353 4.93 25.28 -20.75
C TRP A 353 6.15 26.21 -20.77
N SER A 354 6.20 27.15 -19.87
CA SER A 354 7.41 27.92 -19.59
C SER A 354 7.65 27.95 -18.09
N SER A 355 8.80 27.44 -17.73
CA SER A 355 9.45 27.52 -16.42
C SER A 355 9.51 28.97 -15.93
N SER A 356 9.06 29.22 -14.72
CA SER A 356 9.40 30.43 -13.97
C SER A 356 10.12 30.04 -12.69
N THR A 357 11.42 30.27 -12.68
CA THR A 357 12.25 30.36 -11.49
C THR A 357 12.02 31.70 -10.81
N ALA A 358 11.63 31.69 -9.54
CA ALA A 358 11.75 32.85 -8.67
C ALA A 358 12.12 32.37 -7.27
N GLY A 359 13.33 32.69 -6.85
CA GLY A 359 13.82 32.46 -5.52
C GLY A 359 13.32 33.51 -4.53
N SER A 360 13.05 33.10 -3.32
CA SER A 360 13.04 33.98 -2.14
C SER A 360 13.64 33.25 -0.95
N THR A 361 14.74 33.79 -0.46
CA THR A 361 15.43 33.41 0.77
C THR A 361 14.68 33.95 1.97
N SER A 362 14.35 33.07 2.93
CA SER A 362 14.09 33.47 4.32
C SER A 362 14.75 32.48 5.26
N THR A 363 15.66 33.00 6.08
CA THR A 363 16.40 32.30 7.13
C THR A 363 15.50 32.08 8.34
N SER A 364 15.37 30.82 8.78
CA SER A 364 14.90 30.43 10.11
C SER A 364 15.54 29.12 10.53
N GLU A 365 15.81 28.97 11.82
CA GLU A 365 16.60 27.97 12.54
C GLU A 365 16.27 26.49 12.22
N PRO A 366 17.12 25.51 12.61
CA PRO A 366 17.14 24.18 12.02
C PRO A 366 15.94 23.33 12.43
N ALA A 367 14.86 23.43 11.68
CA ALA A 367 13.89 22.38 11.51
C ALA A 367 14.56 21.26 10.68
N ASP A 368 14.20 20.00 10.91
CA ASP A 368 14.68 18.85 10.14
C ASP A 368 14.79 19.22 8.66
N ASP A 369 16.02 19.26 8.14
CA ASP A 369 16.26 19.67 6.75
C ASP A 369 15.97 18.51 5.80
N PHE A 370 14.83 18.54 5.15
CA PHE A 370 14.41 17.57 4.13
C PHE A 370 14.70 18.03 2.70
N SER A 371 15.42 19.14 2.49
CA SER A 371 15.65 19.71 1.16
C SER A 371 16.29 18.71 0.19
N ASN A 372 17.26 17.94 0.65
CA ASN A 372 17.90 16.89 -0.15
C ASN A 372 16.93 15.79 -0.59
N LEU A 373 15.95 15.44 0.25
CA LEU A 373 14.96 14.42 -0.10
C LEU A 373 14.06 14.87 -1.25
N PHE A 374 13.68 16.13 -1.29
CA PHE A 374 12.90 16.68 -2.40
C PHE A 374 13.67 16.61 -3.71
N ASP A 375 14.95 16.95 -3.70
CA ASP A 375 15.82 16.88 -4.88
C ASP A 375 16.05 15.42 -5.34
N GLU A 376 16.17 14.48 -4.39
CA GLU A 376 16.24 13.06 -4.71
C GLU A 376 14.94 12.53 -5.35
N VAL A 377 13.76 12.94 -4.85
CA VAL A 377 12.47 12.56 -5.45
C VAL A 377 12.32 13.18 -6.85
N ASP A 378 12.74 14.43 -7.05
CA ASP A 378 12.77 15.04 -8.37
C ASP A 378 13.67 14.28 -9.35
N ASN A 379 14.79 13.73 -8.88
CA ASN A 379 15.68 12.91 -9.71
C ASN A 379 15.07 11.54 -10.06
N LEU A 380 14.25 10.94 -9.19
CA LEU A 380 13.52 9.69 -9.49
C LEU A 380 12.43 9.91 -10.56
N ARG A 381 11.99 11.15 -10.77
CA ARG A 381 10.93 11.54 -11.72
C ARG A 381 11.45 11.89 -13.11
N LYS A 382 12.76 12.04 -13.29
CA LYS A 382 13.43 12.29 -14.57
C LYS A 382 13.74 10.99 -15.30
#